data_bc8432c68f37b555542bc8392be10d01
#
_entry.id   bc8432c68f37b555542bc8392be10d01
#
_cell.length_a   1.000
_cell.length_b   1.000
_cell.length_c   1.000
_cell.angle_alpha   90.00
_cell.angle_beta   90.00
_cell.angle_gamma   90.00
#
_symmetry.space_group_name_H-M   'P 1'
#
loop_
_entity.id
_entity.type
_entity.pdbx_description
1 polymer ?
#
loop_
_entity_poly.entity_id
_entity_poly.type
_entity_poly.pdbx_seq_one_letter_code
_entity_poly.pdbx_strand_id
1 'polypeptide(L)'
;MSLTTVRAPAIAPQPKGILDPATGKPIGANDPTFLTISDELADRGFLLTTADDLITWARTGSLMWMTFGLACCAVEMMQMSMPRYDCERFGFAPRGSPRQSDVMIVAGTLTNKMAPALRKVYDQMPEPRYVISMGSCANGGGYYHYSYSVVRGCDRVVPVDIYVPGCPPTAEALLYGVLLLQKKIRRTGTIER
;
A
#
# COMPACT_ATOMS: atom_id res chain seq x y z
N MET A 1 -29.92 -4.34 16.63
CA MET A 1 -29.60 -4.29 15.22
C MET A 1 -28.23 -4.94 15.04
N SER A 2 -28.22 -6.16 14.52
CA SER A 2 -27.02 -6.98 14.33
C SER A 2 -26.26 -6.47 13.10
N LEU A 3 -25.05 -5.97 13.30
CA LEU A 3 -24.12 -5.62 12.21
C LEU A 3 -23.53 -6.91 11.66
N THR A 4 -24.09 -7.41 10.59
CA THR A 4 -23.50 -8.47 9.78
C THR A 4 -22.19 -7.94 9.17
N THR A 5 -21.07 -8.39 9.70
CA THR A 5 -19.74 -8.20 9.09
C THR A 5 -19.74 -8.91 7.74
N VAL A 6 -19.84 -8.15 6.68
CA VAL A 6 -19.62 -8.66 5.31
C VAL A 6 -18.12 -8.96 5.21
N ARG A 7 -17.76 -10.22 5.37
CA ARG A 7 -16.42 -10.72 5.03
C ARG A 7 -16.26 -10.60 3.53
N ALA A 8 -15.30 -9.78 3.07
CA ALA A 8 -14.90 -9.79 1.68
C ALA A 8 -14.48 -11.21 1.29
N PRO A 9 -14.91 -11.73 0.13
CA PRO A 9 -14.51 -13.05 -0.32
C PRO A 9 -13.00 -13.09 -0.45
N ALA A 10 -12.39 -14.16 0.06
CA ALA A 10 -10.97 -14.41 -0.12
C ALA A 10 -10.73 -14.57 -1.63
N ILE A 11 -10.06 -13.59 -2.24
CA ILE A 11 -9.66 -13.66 -3.64
C ILE A 11 -8.64 -14.79 -3.74
N ALA A 12 -9.03 -15.87 -4.41
CA ALA A 12 -8.10 -16.94 -4.75
C ALA A 12 -6.92 -16.33 -5.54
N PRO A 13 -5.67 -16.72 -5.23
CA PRO A 13 -4.52 -16.21 -5.97
C PRO A 13 -4.69 -16.59 -7.45
N GLN A 14 -4.77 -15.57 -8.30
CA GLN A 14 -4.81 -15.77 -9.75
C GLN A 14 -3.49 -16.38 -10.21
N PRO A 15 -3.50 -17.34 -11.14
CA PRO A 15 -2.28 -17.91 -11.66
C PRO A 15 -1.46 -16.83 -12.37
N LYS A 16 -0.28 -16.56 -11.85
CA LYS A 16 0.68 -15.63 -12.42
C LYS A 16 1.56 -16.38 -13.41
N GLY A 17 1.69 -15.88 -14.62
CA GLY A 17 2.73 -16.35 -15.51
C GLY A 17 2.35 -16.39 -16.98
N ILE A 18 3.38 -16.44 -17.82
CA ILE A 18 3.30 -16.76 -19.24
C ILE A 18 2.71 -18.17 -19.36
N LEU A 19 1.74 -18.36 -20.23
CA LEU A 19 1.18 -19.68 -20.49
C LEU A 19 2.17 -20.53 -21.27
N ASP A 20 2.43 -21.75 -20.83
CA ASP A 20 3.18 -22.73 -21.57
C ASP A 20 2.39 -23.09 -22.86
N PRO A 21 2.97 -22.87 -24.05
CA PRO A 21 2.28 -23.08 -25.30
C PRO A 21 1.89 -24.56 -25.54
N ALA A 22 2.54 -25.51 -24.85
CA ALA A 22 2.27 -26.93 -25.00
C ALA A 22 1.17 -27.42 -24.05
N THR A 23 1.05 -26.88 -22.86
CA THR A 23 0.13 -27.37 -21.82
C THR A 23 -0.98 -26.38 -21.45
N GLY A 24 -0.89 -25.11 -21.88
CA GLY A 24 -1.83 -24.04 -21.55
C GLY A 24 -1.85 -23.67 -20.07
N LYS A 25 -0.87 -24.14 -19.29
CA LYS A 25 -0.74 -23.82 -17.88
C LYS A 25 0.18 -22.59 -17.69
N PRO A 26 -0.06 -21.75 -16.69
CA PRO A 26 0.82 -20.62 -16.42
C PRO A 26 2.19 -21.12 -15.96
N ILE A 27 3.25 -20.69 -16.64
CA ILE A 27 4.65 -20.92 -16.24
C ILE A 27 4.92 -20.00 -15.06
N GLY A 28 5.03 -20.57 -13.87
CA GLY A 28 5.40 -19.80 -12.67
C GLY A 28 6.90 -19.50 -12.65
N ALA A 29 7.28 -18.43 -11.96
CA ALA A 29 8.70 -18.10 -11.72
C ALA A 29 9.48 -19.23 -11.01
N ASN A 30 8.80 -20.22 -10.45
CA ASN A 30 9.36 -21.39 -9.78
C ASN A 30 9.28 -22.67 -10.63
N ASP A 31 8.88 -22.59 -11.91
CA ASP A 31 8.89 -23.76 -12.80
C ASP A 31 10.34 -24.20 -13.09
N PRO A 32 10.66 -25.49 -12.97
CA PRO A 32 12.02 -25.98 -13.18
C PRO A 32 12.57 -25.64 -14.58
N THR A 33 11.72 -25.60 -15.59
CA THR A 33 12.09 -25.18 -16.94
C THR A 33 12.44 -23.71 -17.03
N PHE A 34 11.72 -22.83 -16.34
CA PHE A 34 12.01 -21.42 -16.28
C PHE A 34 13.33 -21.16 -15.53
N LEU A 35 13.55 -21.87 -14.41
CA LEU A 35 14.76 -21.76 -13.60
C LEU A 35 16.01 -22.21 -14.38
N THR A 36 15.94 -23.35 -15.09
CA THR A 36 17.09 -23.81 -15.90
C THR A 36 17.43 -22.87 -17.03
N ILE A 37 16.44 -22.34 -17.74
CA ILE A 37 16.65 -21.35 -18.81
C ILE A 37 17.17 -20.03 -18.23
N SER A 38 16.69 -19.60 -17.06
CA SER A 38 17.16 -18.37 -16.40
C SER A 38 18.60 -18.49 -15.97
N ASP A 39 19.02 -19.65 -15.45
CA ASP A 39 20.42 -19.88 -15.05
C ASP A 39 21.37 -19.92 -16.24
N GLU A 40 21.00 -20.60 -17.33
CA GLU A 40 21.80 -20.61 -18.57
C GLU A 40 21.94 -19.23 -19.21
N LEU A 41 20.90 -18.38 -19.11
CA LEU A 41 20.93 -17.02 -19.66
C LEU A 41 21.62 -16.04 -18.71
N ALA A 42 21.56 -16.27 -17.40
CA ALA A 42 22.29 -15.47 -16.41
C ALA A 42 23.81 -15.60 -16.62
N ASP A 43 24.31 -16.80 -16.94
CA ASP A 43 25.70 -17.04 -17.29
C ASP A 43 26.14 -16.26 -18.54
N ARG A 44 25.20 -15.93 -19.42
CA ARG A 44 25.42 -15.10 -20.62
C ARG A 44 25.15 -13.61 -20.39
N GLY A 45 24.84 -13.18 -19.15
CA GLY A 45 24.57 -11.79 -18.79
C GLY A 45 23.14 -11.32 -19.09
N PHE A 46 22.19 -12.22 -19.33
CA PHE A 46 20.77 -11.89 -19.51
C PHE A 46 19.98 -12.22 -18.26
N LEU A 47 19.00 -11.40 -17.94
CA LEU A 47 18.09 -11.59 -16.82
C LEU A 47 16.68 -11.81 -17.36
N LEU A 48 16.14 -13.02 -17.17
CA LEU A 48 14.75 -13.32 -17.50
C LEU A 48 13.85 -12.93 -16.33
N THR A 49 12.84 -12.13 -16.62
CA THR A 49 11.79 -11.78 -15.65
C THR A 49 10.43 -11.88 -16.32
N THR A 50 9.43 -12.19 -15.54
CA THR A 50 8.05 -12.16 -16.04
C THR A 50 7.58 -10.72 -16.20
N ALA A 51 6.63 -10.46 -17.10
CA ALA A 51 6.05 -9.12 -17.28
C ALA A 51 5.41 -8.60 -15.97
N ASP A 52 4.80 -9.49 -15.20
CA ASP A 52 4.20 -9.15 -13.90
C ASP A 52 5.25 -8.73 -12.87
N ASP A 53 6.40 -9.39 -12.84
CA ASP A 53 7.50 -9.03 -11.95
C ASP A 53 8.08 -7.66 -12.31
N LEU A 54 8.22 -7.37 -13.61
CA LEU A 54 8.67 -6.06 -14.08
C LEU A 54 7.69 -4.95 -13.71
N ILE A 55 6.39 -5.16 -13.93
CA ILE A 55 5.35 -4.20 -13.56
C ILE A 55 5.33 -3.99 -12.04
N THR A 56 5.42 -5.07 -11.28
CA THR A 56 5.43 -5.02 -9.82
C THR A 56 6.67 -4.32 -9.28
N TRP A 57 7.84 -4.55 -9.89
CA TRP A 57 9.07 -3.84 -9.56
C TRP A 57 8.93 -2.34 -9.84
N ALA A 58 8.43 -1.96 -11.01
CA ALA A 58 8.20 -0.58 -11.37
C ALA A 58 7.22 0.12 -10.40
N ARG A 59 6.12 -0.53 -10.06
CA ARG A 59 5.13 -0.01 -9.09
C ARG A 59 5.71 0.18 -7.70
N THR A 60 6.46 -0.81 -7.20
CA THR A 60 7.04 -0.71 -5.84
C THR A 60 8.18 0.29 -5.75
N GLY A 61 8.85 0.57 -6.87
CA GLY A 61 9.94 1.55 -6.95
C GLY A 61 9.48 2.99 -7.21
N SER A 62 8.19 3.22 -7.48
CA SER A 62 7.64 4.55 -7.80
C SER A 62 6.30 4.82 -7.13
N LEU A 63 6.18 4.51 -5.84
CA LEU A 63 4.98 4.80 -5.07
C LEU A 63 4.94 6.27 -4.69
N MET A 64 3.90 6.96 -5.13
CA MET A 64 3.65 8.36 -4.78
C MET A 64 2.59 8.42 -3.69
N TRP A 65 2.91 9.08 -2.57
CA TRP A 65 1.98 9.16 -1.45
C TRP A 65 1.34 10.53 -1.29
N MET A 66 0.04 10.50 -0.98
CA MET A 66 -0.71 11.72 -0.69
C MET A 66 -0.48 12.19 0.73
N THR A 67 -0.17 13.48 0.87
CA THR A 67 0.00 14.14 2.16
C THR A 67 -1.37 14.46 2.78
N PHE A 68 -1.98 13.50 3.47
CA PHE A 68 -3.24 13.72 4.19
C PHE A 68 -2.99 13.83 5.70
N GLY A 69 -2.33 14.94 6.09
CA GLY A 69 -2.00 15.22 7.48
C GLY A 69 -3.17 15.87 8.22
N LEU A 70 -3.64 15.27 9.31
CA LEU A 70 -4.77 15.73 10.09
C LEU A 70 -4.37 16.23 11.49
N ALA A 71 -3.29 15.67 12.07
CA ALA A 71 -2.86 16.00 13.43
C ALA A 71 -1.35 15.72 13.61
N CYS A 72 -0.93 15.42 14.86
CA CYS A 72 0.47 15.19 15.23
C CYS A 72 1.18 14.10 14.41
N CYS A 73 0.49 13.06 13.94
CA CYS A 73 1.07 12.04 13.06
C CYS A 73 1.62 12.64 11.75
N ALA A 74 1.07 13.77 11.30
CA ALA A 74 1.58 14.46 10.10
C ALA A 74 3.01 14.95 10.27
N VAL A 75 3.43 15.29 11.48
CA VAL A 75 4.81 15.73 11.76
C VAL A 75 5.79 14.59 11.56
N GLU A 76 5.46 13.40 12.06
CA GLU A 76 6.27 12.19 11.86
C GLU A 76 6.25 11.73 10.38
N MET A 77 5.13 11.91 9.69
CA MET A 77 5.03 11.67 8.25
C MET A 77 5.96 12.61 7.47
N MET A 78 6.04 13.89 7.83
CA MET A 78 7.01 14.84 7.26
C MET A 78 8.44 14.44 7.59
N GLN A 79 8.71 14.01 8.84
CA GLN A 79 10.02 13.55 9.28
C GLN A 79 10.53 12.38 8.44
N MET A 80 9.67 11.47 8.01
CA MET A 80 10.02 10.35 7.14
C MET A 80 10.60 10.79 5.79
N SER A 81 10.16 11.94 5.26
CA SER A 81 10.67 12.48 3.99
C SER A 81 11.89 13.38 4.15
N MET A 82 12.31 13.68 5.40
CA MET A 82 13.48 14.49 5.68
C MET A 82 14.80 13.70 5.47
N PRO A 83 15.96 14.39 5.36
CA PRO A 83 17.25 13.78 5.01
C PRO A 83 17.69 12.60 5.89
N ARG A 84 17.23 12.54 7.15
CA ARG A 84 17.61 11.44 8.06
C ARG A 84 17.10 10.09 7.57
N TYR A 85 15.87 10.04 7.04
CA TYR A 85 15.23 8.79 6.59
C TYR A 85 15.16 8.67 5.09
N ASP A 86 15.01 9.79 4.40
CA ASP A 86 15.04 9.91 2.95
C ASP A 86 14.24 8.79 2.24
N CYS A 87 12.92 8.83 2.44
CA CYS A 87 12.03 7.81 1.88
C CYS A 87 12.04 7.78 0.34
N GLU A 88 12.51 8.86 -0.31
CA GLU A 88 12.60 8.93 -1.78
C GLU A 88 13.57 7.88 -2.35
N ARG A 89 14.64 7.55 -1.62
CA ARG A 89 15.56 6.47 -2.02
C ARG A 89 14.91 5.09 -2.11
N PHE A 90 13.77 4.91 -1.44
CA PHE A 90 12.95 3.69 -1.53
C PHE A 90 11.87 3.78 -2.62
N GLY A 91 11.89 4.85 -3.45
CA GLY A 91 10.88 5.09 -4.46
C GLY A 91 9.53 5.56 -3.89
N PHE A 92 9.54 6.27 -2.75
CA PHE A 92 8.36 6.71 -2.05
C PHE A 92 8.41 8.23 -1.83
N ALA A 93 7.76 8.99 -2.71
CA ALA A 93 7.82 10.45 -2.75
C ALA A 93 6.46 11.11 -2.47
N PRO A 94 6.44 12.30 -1.81
CA PRO A 94 5.20 13.01 -1.52
C PRO A 94 4.59 13.67 -2.75
N ARG A 95 3.25 13.68 -2.80
CA ARG A 95 2.47 14.42 -3.81
C ARG A 95 1.33 15.19 -3.12
N GLY A 96 1.09 16.41 -3.58
CA GLY A 96 0.01 17.25 -3.07
C GLY A 96 -1.36 17.00 -3.73
N SER A 97 -1.40 16.27 -4.84
CA SER A 97 -2.63 16.00 -5.57
C SER A 97 -3.03 14.52 -5.49
N PRO A 98 -4.30 14.20 -5.18
CA PRO A 98 -4.78 12.82 -5.16
C PRO A 98 -4.66 12.13 -6.51
N ARG A 99 -4.78 12.87 -7.61
CA ARG A 99 -4.69 12.32 -8.96
C ARG A 99 -3.28 11.89 -9.37
N GLN A 100 -2.27 12.31 -8.62
CA GLN A 100 -0.86 11.97 -8.84
C GLN A 100 -0.32 11.02 -7.75
N SER A 101 -1.20 10.47 -6.91
CA SER A 101 -0.82 9.67 -5.75
C SER A 101 -1.40 8.28 -5.83
N ASP A 102 -0.59 7.28 -5.49
CA ASP A 102 -0.97 5.87 -5.46
C ASP A 102 -1.31 5.40 -4.04
N VAL A 103 -0.74 6.06 -3.04
CA VAL A 103 -0.89 5.73 -1.62
C VAL A 103 -1.46 6.91 -0.86
N MET A 104 -2.49 6.68 -0.03
CA MET A 104 -2.98 7.66 0.93
C MET A 104 -2.47 7.31 2.33
N ILE A 105 -1.81 8.24 3.00
CA ILE A 105 -1.46 8.11 4.40
C ILE A 105 -2.44 8.94 5.22
N VAL A 106 -3.29 8.28 6.01
CA VAL A 106 -4.20 8.95 6.94
C VAL A 106 -3.44 9.19 8.24
N ALA A 107 -2.90 10.40 8.40
CA ALA A 107 -1.99 10.74 9.50
C ALA A 107 -2.67 11.66 10.53
N GLY A 108 -3.43 11.09 11.44
CA GLY A 108 -4.03 11.82 12.55
C GLY A 108 -5.48 11.47 12.83
N THR A 109 -6.13 12.30 13.65
CA THR A 109 -7.50 12.10 14.11
C THR A 109 -8.50 12.42 13.01
N LEU A 110 -9.30 11.43 12.61
CA LEU A 110 -10.37 11.63 11.65
C LEU A 110 -11.64 12.07 12.39
N THR A 111 -12.12 13.26 12.09
CA THR A 111 -13.40 13.75 12.62
C THR A 111 -14.56 13.42 11.70
N ASN A 112 -15.78 13.36 12.26
CA ASN A 112 -17.01 13.14 11.48
C ASN A 112 -17.18 14.20 10.37
N LYS A 113 -16.77 15.43 10.64
CA LYS A 113 -16.82 16.54 9.66
C LYS A 113 -15.80 16.38 8.53
N MET A 114 -14.66 15.74 8.80
CA MET A 114 -13.58 15.50 7.82
C MET A 114 -13.75 14.19 7.05
N ALA A 115 -14.52 13.26 7.57
CA ALA A 115 -14.74 11.94 6.94
C ALA A 115 -15.25 12.00 5.49
N PRO A 116 -16.21 12.87 5.12
CA PRO A 116 -16.64 13.02 3.73
C PRO A 116 -15.52 13.55 2.83
N ALA A 117 -14.66 14.44 3.34
CA ALA A 117 -13.50 14.95 2.59
C ALA A 117 -12.48 13.85 2.34
N LEU A 118 -12.18 13.01 3.35
CA LEU A 118 -11.31 11.85 3.21
C LEU A 118 -11.82 10.90 2.11
N ARG A 119 -13.10 10.58 2.14
CA ARG A 119 -13.72 9.72 1.13
C ARG A 119 -13.63 10.32 -0.27
N LYS A 120 -13.93 11.61 -0.42
CA LYS A 120 -13.85 12.32 -1.70
C LYS A 120 -12.43 12.32 -2.27
N VAL A 121 -11.41 12.54 -1.42
CA VAL A 121 -10.00 12.51 -1.83
C VAL A 121 -9.60 11.09 -2.25
N TYR A 122 -10.02 10.07 -1.51
CA TYR A 122 -9.77 8.68 -1.86
C TYR A 122 -10.37 8.31 -3.22
N ASP A 123 -11.59 8.74 -3.49
CA ASP A 123 -12.27 8.44 -4.78
C ASP A 123 -11.62 9.17 -5.97
N GLN A 124 -10.85 10.25 -5.72
CA GLN A 124 -10.09 10.97 -6.74
C GLN A 124 -8.73 10.34 -7.07
N MET A 125 -8.27 9.38 -6.29
CA MET A 125 -7.02 8.69 -6.57
C MET A 125 -7.21 7.67 -7.70
N PRO A 126 -6.24 7.56 -8.62
CA PRO A 126 -6.27 6.54 -9.67
C PRO A 126 -6.08 5.14 -9.07
N GLU A 127 -6.55 4.13 -9.76
CA GLU A 127 -6.27 2.73 -9.41
C GLU A 127 -4.97 2.25 -10.10
N PRO A 128 -4.18 1.40 -9.45
CA PRO A 128 -4.34 0.83 -8.10
C PRO A 128 -3.99 1.84 -6.99
N ARG A 129 -4.82 1.91 -5.96
CA ARG A 129 -4.68 2.83 -4.82
C ARG A 129 -4.60 2.08 -3.51
N TYR A 130 -3.77 2.55 -2.59
CA TYR A 130 -3.50 1.91 -1.31
C TYR A 130 -3.69 2.90 -0.17
N VAL A 131 -4.02 2.40 1.02
CA VAL A 131 -4.24 3.23 2.21
C VAL A 131 -3.41 2.72 3.38
N ILE A 132 -2.62 3.61 3.97
CA ILE A 132 -1.91 3.39 5.23
C ILE A 132 -2.62 4.19 6.32
N SER A 133 -3.11 3.50 7.34
CA SER A 133 -3.66 4.13 8.55
C SER A 133 -2.54 4.33 9.56
N MET A 134 -2.18 5.59 9.83
CA MET A 134 -1.07 5.96 10.69
C MET A 134 -1.54 6.45 12.05
N GLY A 135 -1.13 5.77 13.08
CA GLY A 135 -1.35 6.12 14.46
C GLY A 135 -2.67 5.66 15.04
N SER A 136 -2.76 5.64 16.36
CA SER A 136 -3.92 5.12 17.10
C SER A 136 -5.21 5.86 16.78
N CYS A 137 -5.15 7.16 16.48
CA CYS A 137 -6.32 7.95 16.14
C CYS A 137 -6.96 7.50 14.82
N ALA A 138 -6.15 7.31 13.79
CA ALA A 138 -6.63 6.81 12.49
C ALA A 138 -7.05 5.34 12.57
N ASN A 139 -6.36 4.52 13.37
CA ASN A 139 -6.63 3.09 13.49
C ASN A 139 -7.95 2.79 14.20
N GLY A 140 -8.29 3.55 15.24
CA GLY A 140 -9.47 3.24 16.05
C GLY A 140 -10.01 4.38 16.91
N GLY A 141 -9.63 5.64 16.59
CA GLY A 141 -10.00 6.80 17.40
C GLY A 141 -8.99 7.15 18.51
N GLY A 142 -8.14 6.21 18.91
CA GLY A 142 -7.05 6.40 19.87
C GLY A 142 -7.50 7.02 21.20
N TYR A 143 -6.79 8.07 21.63
CA TYR A 143 -7.11 8.81 22.84
C TYR A 143 -8.52 9.43 22.81
N TYR A 144 -9.02 9.76 21.61
CA TYR A 144 -10.33 10.42 21.41
C TYR A 144 -11.45 9.44 21.02
N HIS A 145 -11.28 8.16 21.30
CA HIS A 145 -12.22 7.10 20.89
C HIS A 145 -13.68 7.38 21.32
N TYR A 146 -13.86 7.91 22.52
CA TYR A 146 -15.19 8.19 23.05
C TYR A 146 -15.72 9.60 22.74
N SER A 147 -14.97 10.39 21.98
CA SER A 147 -15.42 11.72 21.56
C SER A 147 -16.59 11.60 20.58
N TYR A 148 -17.58 12.47 20.73
CA TYR A 148 -18.74 12.54 19.83
C TYR A 148 -18.38 13.00 18.42
N SER A 149 -17.25 13.68 18.22
CA SER A 149 -16.82 14.27 16.95
C SER A 149 -15.85 13.40 16.15
N VAL A 150 -15.36 12.29 16.71
CA VAL A 150 -14.29 11.48 16.12
C VAL A 150 -14.84 10.19 15.54
N VAL A 151 -14.38 9.85 14.34
CA VAL A 151 -14.62 8.57 13.69
C VAL A 151 -13.71 7.51 14.31
N ARG A 152 -14.28 6.41 14.77
CA ARG A 152 -13.57 5.30 15.43
C ARG A 152 -12.93 4.36 14.41
N GLY A 153 -11.89 4.86 13.75
CA GLY A 153 -11.16 4.15 12.69
C GLY A 153 -11.48 4.67 11.29
N CYS A 154 -10.43 4.94 10.50
CA CYS A 154 -10.59 5.39 9.12
C CYS A 154 -11.05 4.24 8.19
N ASP A 155 -10.92 2.98 8.61
CA ASP A 155 -11.40 1.78 7.92
C ASP A 155 -12.93 1.75 7.74
N ARG A 156 -13.65 2.56 8.52
CA ARG A 156 -15.09 2.76 8.34
C ARG A 156 -15.45 3.61 7.12
N VAL A 157 -14.49 4.34 6.59
CA VAL A 157 -14.68 5.29 5.48
C VAL A 157 -13.98 4.81 4.22
N VAL A 158 -12.75 4.31 4.35
CA VAL A 158 -11.90 3.83 3.24
C VAL A 158 -11.26 2.48 3.59
N PRO A 159 -11.03 1.60 2.61
CA PRO A 159 -10.35 0.34 2.86
C PRO A 159 -8.88 0.61 3.24
N VAL A 160 -8.41 -0.04 4.31
CA VAL A 160 -7.04 0.12 4.83
C VAL A 160 -6.21 -1.11 4.49
N ASP A 161 -5.01 -0.89 3.96
CA ASP A 161 -4.08 -1.95 3.59
C ASP A 161 -3.08 -2.27 4.71
N ILE A 162 -2.57 -1.24 5.36
CA ILE A 162 -1.55 -1.34 6.43
C ILE A 162 -1.95 -0.44 7.59
N TYR A 163 -1.83 -0.97 8.80
CA TYR A 163 -2.00 -0.22 10.05
C TYR A 163 -0.64 -0.01 10.72
N VAL A 164 -0.34 1.24 11.06
CA VAL A 164 0.88 1.59 11.80
C VAL A 164 0.47 2.05 13.21
N PRO A 165 0.76 1.28 14.25
CA PRO A 165 0.42 1.64 15.63
C PRO A 165 1.37 2.69 16.20
N GLY A 166 0.88 3.49 17.14
CA GLY A 166 1.65 4.51 17.87
C GLY A 166 0.83 5.78 18.10
N CYS A 167 1.33 6.67 18.97
CA CYS A 167 0.64 7.93 19.25
C CYS A 167 1.65 9.05 19.60
N PRO A 168 2.24 9.69 18.60
CA PRO A 168 2.37 9.26 17.20
C PRO A 168 3.33 8.07 17.05
N PRO A 169 3.23 7.27 15.98
CA PRO A 169 4.29 6.34 15.63
C PRO A 169 5.53 7.09 15.17
N THR A 170 6.71 6.54 15.41
CA THR A 170 7.96 7.13 14.94
C THR A 170 8.05 7.09 13.40
N ALA A 171 8.89 7.93 12.82
CA ALA A 171 9.13 7.93 11.37
C ALA A 171 9.65 6.58 10.87
N GLU A 172 10.46 5.86 11.69
CA GLU A 172 10.92 4.50 11.38
C GLU A 172 9.76 3.50 11.31
N ALA A 173 8.81 3.61 12.23
CA ALA A 173 7.64 2.73 12.25
C ALA A 173 6.78 2.94 11.00
N LEU A 174 6.62 4.19 10.56
CA LEU A 174 5.92 4.52 9.32
C LEU A 174 6.70 4.00 8.11
N LEU A 175 8.01 4.20 8.05
CA LEU A 175 8.86 3.68 6.98
C LEU A 175 8.77 2.15 6.90
N TYR A 176 8.77 1.47 8.03
CA TYR A 176 8.54 0.02 8.07
C TYR A 176 7.16 -0.36 7.51
N GLY A 177 6.11 0.42 7.82
CA GLY A 177 4.77 0.26 7.23
C GLY A 177 4.78 0.39 5.70
N VAL A 178 5.55 1.33 5.15
CA VAL A 178 5.75 1.48 3.70
C VAL A 178 6.44 0.25 3.10
N LEU A 179 7.49 -0.25 3.74
CA LEU A 179 8.18 -1.47 3.29
C LEU A 179 7.26 -2.70 3.33
N LEU A 180 6.37 -2.79 4.34
CA LEU A 180 5.35 -3.83 4.39
C LEU A 180 4.34 -3.70 3.24
N LEU A 181 3.94 -2.47 2.89
CA LEU A 181 3.07 -2.23 1.74
C LEU A 181 3.74 -2.66 0.43
N GLN A 182 5.01 -2.30 0.22
CA GLN A 182 5.78 -2.75 -0.94
C GLN A 182 5.85 -4.27 -1.01
N LYS A 183 6.08 -4.94 0.12
CA LYS A 183 6.08 -6.41 0.21
C LYS A 183 4.69 -7.00 -0.10
N LYS A 184 3.62 -6.34 0.35
CA LYS A 184 2.23 -6.73 0.02
C LYS A 184 1.99 -6.63 -1.48
N ILE A 185 2.37 -5.53 -2.12
CA ILE A 185 2.23 -5.33 -3.57
C ILE A 185 3.00 -6.40 -4.35
N ARG A 186 4.23 -6.71 -3.94
CA ARG A 186 5.04 -7.78 -4.58
C ARG A 186 4.40 -9.15 -4.46
N ARG A 187 3.68 -9.45 -3.38
CA ARG A 187 2.98 -10.73 -3.19
C ARG A 187 1.71 -10.83 -4.03
N THR A 188 0.94 -9.75 -4.09
CA THR A 188 -0.31 -9.74 -4.84
C THR A 188 -0.07 -9.68 -6.34
N GLY A 189 1.03 -9.04 -6.78
CA GLY A 189 1.60 -9.09 -8.13
C GLY A 189 0.63 -8.95 -9.29
N THR A 190 -0.55 -8.47 -9.09
CA THR A 190 -1.58 -8.39 -10.12
C THR A 190 -1.77 -6.96 -10.61
N ILE A 191 -2.14 -6.84 -11.87
CA ILE A 191 -2.61 -5.59 -12.48
C ILE A 191 -3.97 -5.22 -11.86
N GLU A 192 -4.75 -6.22 -11.47
CA GLU A 192 -6.04 -6.06 -10.79
C GLU A 192 -5.88 -6.14 -9.26
N ARG A 193 -6.58 -5.27 -8.57
CA ARG A 193 -6.70 -5.25 -7.11
C ARG A 193 -8.09 -5.73 -6.70
#